data_1821a61f26467b891211dd5a8218b830
#
_entry.id   1821a61f26467b891211dd5a8218b830
#
_cell.length_a   1.000
_cell.length_b   1.000
_cell.length_c   1.000
_cell.angle_alpha   90.00
_cell.angle_beta   90.00
_cell.angle_gamma   90.00
#
_symmetry.space_group_name_H-M   'P 1'
#
loop_
_entity.id
_entity.type
_entity.pdbx_description
1 polymer ?
#
loop_
_entity_poly.entity_id
_entity_poly.type
_entity_poly.pdbx_seq_one_letter_code
_entity_poly.pdbx_strand_id
1 'polypeptide(L)'
;MIVDDKEELDVIFDYMKDKTVLLVPILSDHKLHPIINNISCIYIYTEDGVERIIPMQHTEQIRGFKDQLARFLNLESIFVHDKKVWLQMGGNDAVYDVKSLWWYTYNEAYDENYYYTSAHHFYWRRHTNLNHINAVVPLMQHLEMCQKIRKYAWPMIINSKLTTSYNQFNSIYPKLFAEIESNGMQVTRSFKMNDLITDGRVYSQYHYHTTTGRPSNAFRGFNFAAMNKEDGTRDAFCSRFENGALIEMDFDAYHIRLIARLIGYDLPTTSVHQYFGKQYFGKEELTDEEYEKSKQITFRLLYGGIDKEFLGIPFFGEVNKYISELWAEWKKQGVIYTPVERRPINSSTFPDMTKNKLFNYYLQALETEFSVRRMMQVQNTLKDYKTKLILYTYDSLLFDVPVTEAKEVLIKVKNILQGGEFPVKCKVGNIYSKMNNISL
;
A
#
# COMPACT_ATOMS: atom_id res chain seq x y z
N MET A 1 24.24 6.02 -22.78
CA MET A 1 25.17 7.17 -22.79
C MET A 1 24.73 8.19 -21.74
N ILE A 2 25.68 8.93 -21.17
CA ILE A 2 25.39 10.02 -20.22
C ILE A 2 25.08 11.27 -21.06
N VAL A 3 24.00 11.97 -20.71
CA VAL A 3 23.65 13.27 -21.32
C VAL A 3 24.35 14.37 -20.55
N ASP A 4 25.09 15.24 -21.24
CA ASP A 4 25.90 16.29 -20.63
C ASP A 4 25.64 17.70 -21.20
N ASP A 5 24.81 17.82 -22.25
CA ASP A 5 24.41 19.11 -22.79
C ASP A 5 22.88 19.23 -22.96
N LYS A 6 22.43 20.47 -23.06
CA LYS A 6 21.00 20.79 -23.12
C LYS A 6 20.40 20.53 -24.50
N GLU A 7 21.17 20.64 -25.56
CA GLU A 7 20.68 20.40 -26.93
C GLU A 7 20.39 18.92 -27.12
N GLU A 8 21.27 18.03 -26.63
CA GLU A 8 21.01 16.59 -26.60
C GLU A 8 19.76 16.27 -25.78
N LEU A 9 19.58 16.94 -24.64
CA LEU A 9 18.39 16.74 -23.82
C LEU A 9 17.09 17.14 -24.54
N ASP A 10 17.08 18.26 -25.24
CA ASP A 10 15.94 18.70 -26.02
C ASP A 10 15.60 17.73 -27.16
N VAL A 11 16.61 17.20 -27.84
CA VAL A 11 16.46 16.15 -28.86
C VAL A 11 15.83 14.90 -28.24
N ILE A 12 16.25 14.50 -27.03
CA ILE A 12 15.69 13.34 -26.34
C ILE A 12 14.19 13.55 -26.03
N PHE A 13 13.81 14.71 -25.56
CA PHE A 13 12.39 15.01 -25.31
C PHE A 13 11.54 14.94 -26.56
N ASP A 14 12.02 15.47 -27.67
CA ASP A 14 11.31 15.38 -28.95
C ASP A 14 11.25 13.92 -29.44
N TYR A 15 12.32 13.20 -29.27
CA TYR A 15 12.42 11.79 -29.67
C TYR A 15 11.50 10.85 -28.87
N MET A 16 11.27 11.13 -27.59
CA MET A 16 10.38 10.32 -26.74
C MET A 16 8.90 10.49 -27.08
N LYS A 17 8.54 11.54 -27.82
CA LYS A 17 7.18 11.76 -28.26
C LYS A 17 6.64 10.57 -28.97
N ASP A 18 5.75 10.01 -29.13
CA ASP A 18 5.24 8.87 -29.93
C ASP A 18 6.01 7.54 -29.75
N LYS A 19 6.80 7.40 -28.67
CA LYS A 19 7.54 6.16 -28.38
C LYS A 19 7.06 5.50 -27.10
N THR A 20 7.19 4.18 -27.04
CA THR A 20 7.14 3.46 -25.77
C THR A 20 8.40 3.74 -24.99
N VAL A 21 8.25 4.31 -23.80
CA VAL A 21 9.37 4.76 -22.96
C VAL A 21 9.32 4.08 -21.60
N LEU A 22 10.47 3.54 -21.17
CA LEU A 22 10.73 3.17 -19.77
C LEU A 22 11.56 4.28 -19.13
N LEU A 23 11.07 4.83 -18.02
CA LEU A 23 11.75 5.83 -17.22
C LEU A 23 11.99 5.30 -15.80
N VAL A 24 13.24 5.43 -15.32
CA VAL A 24 13.61 5.04 -13.94
C VAL A 24 14.18 6.26 -13.22
N PRO A 25 13.42 6.88 -12.30
CA PRO A 25 13.96 7.92 -11.44
C PRO A 25 14.85 7.28 -10.37
N ILE A 26 16.05 7.80 -10.18
CA ILE A 26 17.00 7.31 -9.20
C ILE A 26 17.16 8.34 -8.10
N LEU A 27 16.82 7.94 -6.88
CA LEU A 27 16.87 8.81 -5.71
C LEU A 27 18.31 8.98 -5.20
N SER A 28 18.60 10.14 -4.65
CA SER A 28 19.94 10.49 -4.12
C SER A 28 20.34 9.66 -2.92
N ASP A 29 19.40 9.36 -2.04
CA ASP A 29 19.61 8.52 -0.86
C ASP A 29 18.53 7.46 -0.74
N HIS A 30 18.90 6.21 -0.81
CA HIS A 30 17.99 5.08 -0.70
C HIS A 30 17.40 4.89 0.71
N LYS A 31 17.95 5.54 1.73
CA LYS A 31 17.48 5.47 3.12
C LYS A 31 16.43 6.51 3.46
N LEU A 32 16.41 7.60 2.70
CA LEU A 32 15.44 8.65 2.91
C LEU A 32 14.09 8.28 2.28
N HIS A 33 13.03 8.69 2.96
CA HIS A 33 11.70 8.58 2.38
C HIS A 33 11.62 9.40 1.07
N PRO A 34 10.94 8.91 0.01
CA PRO A 34 10.87 9.64 -1.27
C PRO A 34 10.41 11.09 -1.14
N ILE A 35 9.51 11.40 -0.23
CA ILE A 35 8.97 12.76 -0.03
C ILE A 35 10.05 13.79 0.34
N ILE A 36 11.10 13.35 1.04
CA ILE A 36 12.20 14.22 1.50
C ILE A 36 13.50 13.96 0.73
N ASN A 37 13.39 13.25 -0.37
CA ASN A 37 14.53 12.86 -1.21
C ASN A 37 14.60 13.72 -2.47
N ASN A 38 15.66 13.56 -3.22
CA ASN A 38 15.84 14.22 -4.51
C ASN A 38 16.09 13.17 -5.60
N ILE A 39 15.80 13.51 -6.84
CA ILE A 39 16.17 12.70 -7.99
C ILE A 39 17.62 13.03 -8.36
N SER A 40 18.49 12.06 -8.21
CA SER A 40 19.91 12.14 -8.58
C SER A 40 20.10 12.13 -10.09
N CYS A 41 19.47 11.15 -10.74
CA CYS A 41 19.49 11.02 -12.19
C CYS A 41 18.21 10.33 -12.67
N ILE A 42 17.94 10.45 -13.96
CA ILE A 42 16.84 9.76 -14.65
C ILE A 42 17.44 8.88 -15.74
N TYR A 43 17.06 7.62 -15.74
CA TYR A 43 17.36 6.71 -16.83
C TYR A 43 16.17 6.60 -17.77
N ILE A 44 16.46 6.58 -19.08
CA ILE A 44 15.47 6.43 -20.15
C ILE A 44 15.89 5.30 -21.07
N TYR A 45 14.89 4.52 -21.48
CA TYR A 45 15.02 3.53 -22.54
C TYR A 45 13.78 3.55 -23.44
N THR A 46 13.98 3.48 -24.74
CA THR A 46 12.91 3.53 -25.74
C THR A 46 12.84 2.24 -26.57
N GLU A 47 11.71 2.04 -27.27
CA GLU A 47 11.42 0.80 -28.03
C GLU A 47 12.41 0.51 -29.16
N ASP A 48 13.07 1.51 -29.70
CA ASP A 48 14.09 1.39 -30.75
C ASP A 48 15.52 1.36 -30.18
N GLY A 49 15.66 1.16 -28.85
CA GLY A 49 16.93 0.86 -28.20
C GLY A 49 17.75 2.08 -27.80
N VAL A 50 17.18 3.29 -27.86
CA VAL A 50 17.87 4.47 -27.34
C VAL A 50 17.92 4.40 -25.81
N GLU A 51 19.14 4.46 -25.27
CA GLU A 51 19.42 4.35 -23.84
C GLU A 51 20.21 5.57 -23.35
N ARG A 52 19.69 6.25 -22.33
CA ARG A 52 20.31 7.45 -21.75
C ARG A 52 20.19 7.46 -20.24
N ILE A 53 21.22 8.00 -19.58
CA ILE A 53 21.17 8.42 -18.19
C ILE A 53 21.41 9.93 -18.11
N ILE A 54 20.55 10.63 -17.43
CA ILE A 54 20.47 12.08 -17.38
C ILE A 54 20.70 12.51 -15.93
N PRO A 55 21.83 13.13 -15.61
CA PRO A 55 22.11 13.61 -14.26
C PRO A 55 21.22 14.82 -13.95
N MET A 56 20.43 14.73 -12.88
CA MET A 56 19.61 15.83 -12.37
C MET A 56 20.38 16.62 -11.33
N GLN A 57 20.88 15.90 -10.31
CA GLN A 57 21.63 16.46 -9.21
C GLN A 57 22.65 15.41 -8.73
N HIS A 58 23.75 15.29 -9.48
CA HIS A 58 24.75 14.25 -9.26
C HIS A 58 26.16 14.83 -9.12
N THR A 59 26.96 14.29 -8.18
CA THR A 59 28.30 14.81 -7.86
C THR A 59 29.31 14.67 -8.97
N GLU A 60 29.16 13.70 -9.88
CA GLU A 60 30.08 13.51 -11.02
C GLU A 60 29.82 14.50 -12.17
N GLN A 61 28.71 15.25 -12.10
CA GLN A 61 28.35 16.20 -13.14
C GLN A 61 28.33 17.63 -12.61
N ILE A 62 29.15 18.50 -13.16
CA ILE A 62 29.17 19.93 -12.82
C ILE A 62 27.90 20.62 -13.28
N ARG A 63 27.30 20.17 -14.39
CA ARG A 63 26.04 20.69 -14.93
C ARG A 63 24.98 19.61 -14.89
N GLY A 64 24.24 19.54 -13.79
CA GLY A 64 23.02 18.73 -13.73
C GLY A 64 21.82 19.47 -14.32
N PHE A 65 20.80 18.70 -14.71
CA PHE A 65 19.60 19.22 -15.33
C PHE A 65 18.42 19.39 -14.34
N LYS A 66 18.73 19.78 -13.11
CA LYS A 66 17.71 19.97 -12.07
C LYS A 66 16.59 20.94 -12.49
N ASP A 67 16.95 21.99 -13.21
CA ASP A 67 16.01 22.98 -13.78
C ASP A 67 15.04 22.38 -14.83
N GLN A 68 15.40 21.24 -15.42
CA GLN A 68 14.59 20.53 -16.42
C GLN A 68 13.72 19.41 -15.80
N LEU A 69 13.83 19.17 -14.50
CA LEU A 69 13.13 18.08 -13.82
C LEU A 69 11.59 18.16 -14.05
N ALA A 70 11.02 19.34 -14.02
CA ALA A 70 9.58 19.53 -14.24
C ALA A 70 9.11 19.00 -15.61
N ARG A 71 9.95 19.04 -16.65
CA ARG A 71 9.61 18.48 -17.97
C ARG A 71 9.43 16.96 -17.90
N PHE A 72 10.32 16.26 -17.16
CA PHE A 72 10.19 14.83 -16.94
C PHE A 72 8.96 14.50 -16.13
N LEU A 73 8.73 15.21 -15.03
CA LEU A 73 7.60 14.98 -14.13
C LEU A 73 6.24 15.19 -14.80
N ASN A 74 6.18 15.97 -15.88
CA ASN A 74 4.96 16.20 -16.66
C ASN A 74 4.77 15.21 -17.83
N LEU A 75 5.66 14.23 -18.02
CA LEU A 75 5.48 13.21 -19.04
C LEU A 75 4.26 12.34 -18.77
N GLU A 76 3.58 11.96 -19.84
CA GLU A 76 2.38 11.11 -19.82
C GLU A 76 2.57 9.88 -20.69
N SER A 77 1.74 8.87 -20.47
CA SER A 77 1.70 7.63 -21.28
C SER A 77 3.03 6.86 -21.35
N ILE A 78 3.93 7.09 -20.41
CA ILE A 78 5.20 6.38 -20.25
C ILE A 78 5.12 5.34 -19.15
N PHE A 79 6.04 4.36 -19.17
CA PHE A 79 6.23 3.40 -18.09
C PHE A 79 7.28 3.93 -17.11
N VAL A 80 6.87 4.11 -15.86
CA VAL A 80 7.79 4.48 -14.77
C VAL A 80 8.05 3.26 -13.89
N HIS A 81 9.27 3.14 -13.39
CA HIS A 81 9.66 1.97 -12.60
C HIS A 81 8.82 1.80 -11.32
N ASP A 82 8.56 2.89 -10.59
CA ASP A 82 7.72 2.94 -9.38
C ASP A 82 6.85 4.19 -9.42
N LYS A 83 5.58 4.03 -9.77
CA LYS A 83 4.63 5.15 -9.89
C LYS A 83 4.33 5.80 -8.54
N LYS A 84 4.33 5.06 -7.43
CA LYS A 84 4.12 5.67 -6.11
C LYS A 84 5.23 6.66 -5.78
N VAL A 85 6.48 6.26 -5.95
CA VAL A 85 7.64 7.14 -5.78
C VAL A 85 7.59 8.31 -6.76
N TRP A 86 7.25 8.06 -8.01
CA TRP A 86 7.07 9.09 -9.04
C TRP A 86 6.07 10.18 -8.61
N LEU A 87 4.91 9.78 -8.10
CA LEU A 87 3.88 10.71 -7.60
C LEU A 87 4.36 11.50 -6.37
N GLN A 88 5.10 10.86 -5.47
CA GLN A 88 5.69 11.51 -4.29
C GLN A 88 6.74 12.57 -4.66
N MET A 89 7.38 12.42 -5.82
CA MET A 89 8.31 13.39 -6.39
C MET A 89 7.63 14.50 -7.21
N GLY A 90 6.29 14.49 -7.28
CA GLY A 90 5.50 15.46 -8.03
C GLY A 90 5.23 15.10 -9.49
N GLY A 91 5.44 13.82 -9.86
CA GLY A 91 5.21 13.32 -11.21
C GLY A 91 3.74 13.22 -11.59
N ASN A 92 3.46 13.25 -12.89
CA ASN A 92 2.13 13.13 -13.48
C ASN A 92 1.52 11.73 -13.19
N ASP A 93 0.21 11.68 -12.95
CA ASP A 93 -0.54 10.45 -12.68
C ASP A 93 -0.84 9.62 -13.96
N ALA A 94 -0.79 10.23 -15.14
CA ALA A 94 -1.08 9.58 -16.42
C ALA A 94 0.09 8.70 -16.93
N VAL A 95 0.68 7.88 -16.05
CA VAL A 95 1.79 6.97 -16.33
C VAL A 95 1.48 5.54 -15.89
N TYR A 96 2.24 4.57 -16.40
CA TYR A 96 2.09 3.14 -16.09
C TYR A 96 3.18 2.69 -15.10
N ASP A 97 2.78 1.95 -14.07
CA ASP A 97 3.68 1.44 -13.03
C ASP A 97 4.26 0.07 -13.40
N VAL A 98 5.57 0.00 -13.59
CA VAL A 98 6.27 -1.26 -13.93
C VAL A 98 6.21 -2.27 -12.79
N LYS A 99 6.36 -1.84 -11.53
CA LYS A 99 6.26 -2.75 -10.37
C LYS A 99 4.89 -3.39 -10.26
N SER A 100 3.83 -2.62 -10.47
CA SER A 100 2.46 -3.13 -10.48
C SER A 100 2.23 -4.06 -11.66
N LEU A 101 2.78 -3.76 -12.83
CA LEU A 101 2.68 -4.62 -14.01
C LEU A 101 3.38 -5.97 -13.77
N TRP A 102 4.56 -5.94 -13.15
CA TRP A 102 5.28 -7.15 -12.72
C TRP A 102 4.43 -8.00 -11.79
N TRP A 103 3.88 -7.39 -10.75
CA TRP A 103 3.08 -8.08 -9.76
C TRP A 103 1.80 -8.70 -10.35
N TYR A 104 1.14 -8.01 -11.29
CA TYR A 104 0.00 -8.54 -12.03
C TYR A 104 0.37 -9.72 -12.93
N THR A 105 1.57 -9.69 -13.49
CA THR A 105 2.03 -10.73 -14.44
C THR A 105 2.47 -12.00 -13.69
N TYR A 106 3.24 -11.84 -12.62
CA TYR A 106 3.92 -12.94 -11.96
C TYR A 106 3.37 -13.31 -10.59
N ASN A 107 2.50 -12.50 -10.00
CA ASN A 107 2.00 -12.59 -8.61
C ASN A 107 3.13 -12.55 -7.54
N GLU A 108 4.26 -11.98 -7.86
CA GLU A 108 5.42 -11.86 -7.01
C GLU A 108 5.76 -10.40 -6.76
N ALA A 109 6.24 -10.11 -5.56
CA ALA A 109 6.81 -8.81 -5.28
C ALA A 109 8.06 -8.58 -6.13
N TYR A 110 8.20 -7.37 -6.63
CA TYR A 110 9.40 -6.94 -7.34
C TYR A 110 10.55 -6.78 -6.35
N ASP A 111 11.57 -7.62 -6.42
CA ASP A 111 12.74 -7.54 -5.53
C ASP A 111 13.76 -6.53 -6.04
N GLU A 112 13.75 -5.34 -5.47
CA GLU A 112 14.70 -4.27 -5.82
C GLU A 112 16.15 -4.63 -5.50
N ASN A 113 16.40 -5.43 -4.48
CA ASN A 113 17.77 -5.77 -4.07
C ASN A 113 18.52 -6.54 -5.16
N TYR A 114 17.79 -7.23 -6.03
CA TYR A 114 18.37 -7.95 -7.14
C TYR A 114 19.10 -7.05 -8.15
N TYR A 115 18.69 -5.79 -8.27
CA TYR A 115 19.27 -4.86 -9.25
C TYR A 115 20.45 -4.07 -8.70
N TYR A 116 20.57 -3.96 -7.38
CA TYR A 116 21.65 -3.22 -6.77
C TYR A 116 23.00 -3.91 -6.99
N THR A 117 24.00 -3.12 -7.36
CA THR A 117 25.38 -3.60 -7.51
C THR A 117 26.12 -3.60 -6.18
N SER A 118 27.27 -4.29 -6.13
CA SER A 118 28.17 -4.23 -4.96
C SER A 118 28.63 -2.79 -4.65
N ALA A 119 28.75 -1.95 -5.68
CA ALA A 119 29.08 -0.54 -5.50
C ALA A 119 27.95 0.23 -4.78
N HIS A 120 26.68 0.00 -5.13
CA HIS A 120 25.56 0.59 -4.41
C HIS A 120 25.62 0.27 -2.91
N HIS A 121 25.80 -0.99 -2.56
CA HIS A 121 25.91 -1.41 -1.18
C HIS A 121 27.14 -0.82 -0.47
N PHE A 122 28.27 -0.69 -1.17
CA PHE A 122 29.49 -0.10 -0.64
C PHE A 122 29.31 1.39 -0.32
N TYR A 123 28.80 2.19 -1.27
CA TYR A 123 28.60 3.61 -1.09
C TYR A 123 27.53 3.90 -0.04
N TRP A 124 26.43 3.17 -0.03
CA TRP A 124 25.38 3.33 0.96
C TRP A 124 25.81 3.02 2.39
N ARG A 125 26.75 2.09 2.59
CA ARG A 125 27.29 1.80 3.93
C ARG A 125 28.23 2.91 4.43
N ARG A 126 29.04 3.48 3.55
CA ARG A 126 30.05 4.49 3.91
C ARG A 126 29.46 5.86 4.16
N HIS A 127 28.39 6.22 3.46
CA HIS A 127 27.86 7.57 3.41
C HIS A 127 26.48 7.69 4.07
N THR A 128 26.24 6.93 5.11
CA THR A 128 24.97 6.92 5.85
C THR A 128 24.61 8.25 6.53
N ASN A 129 25.60 9.14 6.72
CA ASN A 129 25.43 10.42 7.42
C ASN A 129 25.46 11.63 6.46
N LEU A 130 25.47 11.42 5.17
CA LEU A 130 25.41 12.53 4.23
C LEU A 130 23.95 12.98 4.09
N ASN A 131 23.59 14.04 4.81
CA ASN A 131 22.39 14.84 4.58
C ASN A 131 22.44 15.57 3.24
N HIS A 132 23.08 14.99 2.23
CA HIS A 132 23.35 15.67 1.00
C HIS A 132 22.52 15.13 -0.14
N ILE A 133 22.08 16.05 -0.85
CA ILE A 133 21.34 16.09 -2.08
C ILE A 133 22.05 15.28 -3.20
N ASN A 134 23.34 15.07 -3.09
CA ASN A 134 24.15 14.49 -4.14
C ASN A 134 24.34 12.97 -3.93
N ALA A 135 23.96 12.20 -4.93
CA ALA A 135 24.28 10.79 -4.94
C ALA A 135 25.79 10.57 -5.01
N VAL A 136 26.27 9.63 -4.21
CA VAL A 136 27.70 9.25 -4.19
C VAL A 136 27.97 7.98 -4.98
N VAL A 137 26.95 7.25 -5.40
CA VAL A 137 27.09 6.09 -6.30
C VAL A 137 27.40 6.59 -7.70
N PRO A 138 28.48 6.12 -8.35
CA PRO A 138 28.85 6.58 -9.69
C PRO A 138 27.75 6.38 -10.72
N LEU A 139 27.62 7.31 -11.67
CA LEU A 139 26.60 7.26 -12.73
C LEU A 139 26.64 5.96 -13.54
N MET A 140 27.83 5.44 -13.82
CA MET A 140 27.95 4.15 -14.52
C MET A 140 27.39 2.97 -13.73
N GLN A 141 27.43 3.02 -12.41
CA GLN A 141 26.81 1.99 -11.56
C GLN A 141 25.28 2.12 -11.54
N HIS A 142 24.76 3.35 -11.59
CA HIS A 142 23.34 3.58 -11.79
C HIS A 142 22.88 3.09 -13.16
N LEU A 143 23.66 3.32 -14.20
CA LEU A 143 23.38 2.81 -15.53
C LEU A 143 23.32 1.27 -15.55
N GLU A 144 24.30 0.59 -14.94
CA GLU A 144 24.32 -0.87 -14.82
C GLU A 144 23.08 -1.41 -14.09
N MET A 145 22.68 -0.76 -13.00
CA MET A 145 21.47 -1.09 -12.27
C MET A 145 20.23 -0.95 -13.18
N CYS A 146 20.12 0.16 -13.90
CA CYS A 146 18.98 0.42 -14.78
C CYS A 146 18.93 -0.56 -15.96
N GLN A 147 20.07 -0.98 -16.48
CA GLN A 147 20.15 -2.01 -17.51
C GLN A 147 19.64 -3.36 -17.00
N LYS A 148 19.90 -3.71 -15.74
CA LYS A 148 19.29 -4.90 -15.12
C LYS A 148 17.77 -4.74 -14.98
N ILE A 149 17.28 -3.59 -14.51
CA ILE A 149 15.85 -3.28 -14.47
C ILE A 149 15.23 -3.43 -15.86
N ARG A 150 15.81 -2.80 -16.88
CA ARG A 150 15.36 -2.88 -18.27
C ARG A 150 15.27 -4.32 -18.77
N LYS A 151 16.29 -5.14 -18.51
CA LYS A 151 16.36 -6.54 -18.98
C LYS A 151 15.11 -7.34 -18.57
N TYR A 152 14.55 -7.06 -17.40
CA TYR A 152 13.34 -7.73 -16.90
C TYR A 152 12.06 -6.98 -17.25
N ALA A 153 12.07 -5.66 -17.12
CA ALA A 153 10.88 -4.83 -17.32
C ALA A 153 10.48 -4.74 -18.81
N TRP A 154 11.46 -4.60 -19.71
CA TRP A 154 11.19 -4.29 -21.09
C TRP A 154 10.40 -5.40 -21.85
N PRO A 155 10.78 -6.69 -21.76
CA PRO A 155 10.00 -7.76 -22.38
C PRO A 155 8.55 -7.80 -21.87
N MET A 156 8.34 -7.47 -20.60
CA MET A 156 7.01 -7.38 -20.01
C MET A 156 6.23 -6.18 -20.58
N ILE A 157 6.85 -5.00 -20.70
CA ILE A 157 6.23 -3.79 -21.23
C ILE A 157 5.73 -4.03 -22.65
N ILE A 158 6.58 -4.54 -23.54
CA ILE A 158 6.22 -4.75 -24.96
C ILE A 158 5.21 -5.88 -25.18
N ASN A 159 5.16 -6.87 -24.29
CA ASN A 159 4.24 -8.01 -24.39
C ASN A 159 2.98 -7.83 -23.53
N SER A 160 2.91 -6.78 -22.70
CA SER A 160 1.79 -6.59 -21.80
C SER A 160 0.52 -6.20 -22.56
N LYS A 161 -0.54 -6.94 -22.30
CA LYS A 161 -1.87 -6.41 -22.52
C LYS A 161 -2.27 -5.68 -21.25
N LEU A 162 -2.23 -4.35 -21.26
CA LEU A 162 -2.68 -3.53 -20.13
C LEU A 162 -4.17 -3.82 -19.88
N THR A 163 -4.43 -4.80 -19.02
CA THR A 163 -5.79 -5.26 -18.73
C THR A 163 -6.58 -4.18 -17.98
N THR A 164 -7.91 -4.24 -18.09
CA THR A 164 -8.79 -3.35 -17.32
C THR A 164 -8.48 -3.41 -15.82
N SER A 165 -8.23 -4.60 -15.29
CA SER A 165 -7.86 -4.84 -13.90
C SER A 165 -6.55 -4.13 -13.52
N TYR A 166 -5.50 -4.28 -14.33
CA TYR A 166 -4.24 -3.56 -14.12
C TYR A 166 -4.44 -2.04 -14.17
N ASN A 167 -5.17 -1.53 -15.18
CA ASN A 167 -5.38 -0.09 -15.34
C ASN A 167 -6.16 0.51 -14.15
N GLN A 168 -7.15 -0.20 -13.62
CA GLN A 168 -7.85 0.21 -12.39
C GLN A 168 -6.89 0.27 -11.20
N PHE A 169 -6.08 -0.77 -11.02
CA PHE A 169 -5.09 -0.81 -9.95
C PHE A 169 -4.07 0.33 -10.11
N ASN A 170 -3.51 0.51 -11.30
CA ASN A 170 -2.53 1.54 -11.62
C ASN A 170 -3.04 2.97 -11.37
N SER A 171 -4.34 3.19 -11.56
CA SER A 171 -4.96 4.52 -11.32
C SER A 171 -5.27 4.80 -9.85
N ILE A 172 -5.40 3.77 -9.02
CA ILE A 172 -5.87 3.92 -7.63
C ILE A 172 -4.74 3.73 -6.62
N TYR A 173 -4.07 2.57 -6.63
CA TYR A 173 -3.17 2.18 -5.54
C TYR A 173 -1.95 3.08 -5.38
N PRO A 174 -1.16 3.37 -6.44
CA PRO A 174 0.01 4.24 -6.29
C PRO A 174 -0.36 5.61 -5.74
N LYS A 175 -1.45 6.20 -6.22
CA LYS A 175 -1.92 7.53 -5.83
C LYS A 175 -2.41 7.56 -4.39
N LEU A 176 -3.28 6.60 -4.03
CA LEU A 176 -3.83 6.49 -2.68
C LEU A 176 -2.71 6.36 -1.64
N PHE A 177 -1.78 5.44 -1.86
CA PHE A 177 -0.71 5.20 -0.90
C PHE A 177 0.36 6.30 -0.92
N ALA A 178 0.65 6.92 -2.06
CA ALA A 178 1.51 8.10 -2.11
C ALA A 178 0.97 9.24 -1.23
N GLU A 179 -0.34 9.48 -1.28
CA GLU A 179 -0.99 10.53 -0.48
C GLU A 179 -1.01 10.20 1.01
N ILE A 180 -1.37 8.96 1.40
CA ILE A 180 -1.35 8.53 2.82
C ILE A 180 0.06 8.67 3.40
N GLU A 181 1.06 8.18 2.68
CA GLU A 181 2.47 8.30 3.08
C GLU A 181 2.91 9.77 3.20
N SER A 182 2.54 10.62 2.25
CA SER A 182 2.90 12.03 2.23
C SER A 182 2.31 12.84 3.40
N ASN A 183 1.21 12.37 3.97
CA ASN A 183 0.60 13.02 5.12
C ASN A 183 1.42 12.84 6.39
N GLY A 184 2.04 11.68 6.62
CA GLY A 184 2.83 11.39 7.81
C GLY A 184 2.07 11.55 9.13
N MET A 185 2.65 11.10 10.21
CA MET A 185 2.13 11.25 11.58
C MET A 185 2.96 12.24 12.38
N GLN A 186 2.31 13.23 12.98
CA GLN A 186 2.95 14.20 13.87
C GLN A 186 3.45 13.49 15.12
N VAL A 187 4.70 13.77 15.53
CA VAL A 187 5.29 13.20 16.74
C VAL A 187 5.44 14.22 17.87
N THR A 188 5.33 13.71 19.09
CA THR A 188 5.67 14.44 20.31
C THR A 188 7.17 14.30 20.62
N ARG A 189 7.65 15.02 21.62
CA ARG A 189 9.05 14.91 22.09
C ARG A 189 9.41 13.54 22.69
N SER A 190 8.42 12.67 22.92
CA SER A 190 8.65 11.32 23.46
C SER A 190 9.06 10.28 22.40
N PHE A 191 9.02 10.62 21.12
CA PHE A 191 9.46 9.72 20.05
C PHE A 191 11.00 9.59 20.06
N LYS A 192 11.49 8.36 20.17
CA LYS A 192 12.92 8.10 20.44
C LYS A 192 13.77 7.89 19.19
N MET A 193 13.16 7.63 18.03
CA MET A 193 13.88 7.34 16.78
C MET A 193 14.06 8.63 15.96
N ASN A 194 14.93 9.52 16.45
CA ASN A 194 15.11 10.85 15.86
C ASN A 194 15.49 10.85 14.39
N ASP A 195 16.21 9.81 13.93
CA ASP A 195 16.64 9.66 12.52
C ASP A 195 15.45 9.47 11.54
N LEU A 196 14.27 9.12 12.06
CA LEU A 196 13.06 8.96 11.27
C LEU A 196 12.20 10.22 11.23
N ILE A 197 12.51 11.24 12.03
CA ILE A 197 11.72 12.47 12.13
C ILE A 197 12.16 13.44 11.04
N THR A 198 11.19 13.88 10.23
CA THR A 198 11.37 14.98 9.29
C THR A 198 10.21 15.96 9.46
N ASP A 199 10.51 17.25 9.65
CA ASP A 199 9.52 18.30 9.90
C ASP A 199 8.51 17.95 11.01
N GLY A 200 8.99 17.31 12.08
CA GLY A 200 8.19 16.89 13.22
C GLY A 200 7.28 15.70 12.95
N ARG A 201 7.45 14.98 11.85
CA ARG A 201 6.63 13.84 11.45
C ARG A 201 7.45 12.59 11.17
N VAL A 202 6.78 11.45 11.27
CA VAL A 202 7.26 10.15 10.82
C VAL A 202 6.33 9.67 9.72
N TYR A 203 6.93 9.17 8.65
CA TYR A 203 6.21 8.76 7.45
C TYR A 203 6.07 7.25 7.39
N SER A 204 4.87 6.77 7.04
CA SER A 204 4.64 5.37 6.69
C SER A 204 5.20 5.07 5.31
N GLN A 205 5.55 3.82 5.06
CA GLN A 205 5.95 3.35 3.73
C GLN A 205 5.25 2.02 3.46
N TYR A 206 4.29 2.04 2.54
CA TYR A 206 3.49 0.88 2.19
C TYR A 206 4.10 0.08 1.05
N HIS A 207 4.15 -1.22 1.25
CA HIS A 207 4.42 -2.19 0.21
C HIS A 207 3.12 -2.99 -0.04
N TYR A 208 2.47 -2.73 -1.17
CA TYR A 208 1.20 -3.37 -1.53
C TYR A 208 1.34 -4.47 -2.60
N HIS A 209 2.53 -4.66 -3.18
CA HIS A 209 2.84 -5.78 -4.06
C HIS A 209 3.17 -7.05 -3.27
N THR A 210 2.36 -7.37 -2.27
CA THR A 210 2.48 -8.59 -1.47
C THR A 210 1.74 -9.74 -2.15
N THR A 211 1.97 -10.96 -1.70
CA THR A 211 1.30 -12.17 -2.23
C THR A 211 -0.22 -12.03 -2.32
N THR A 212 -0.83 -11.45 -1.29
CA THR A 212 -2.29 -11.27 -1.20
C THR A 212 -2.77 -9.91 -1.66
N GLY A 213 -1.86 -8.96 -1.92
CA GLY A 213 -2.18 -7.56 -2.14
C GLY A 213 -2.40 -6.77 -0.86
N ARG A 214 -2.41 -7.41 0.32
CA ARG A 214 -2.59 -6.74 1.60
C ARG A 214 -1.37 -5.88 1.91
N PRO A 215 -1.49 -4.54 1.99
CA PRO A 215 -0.36 -3.67 2.19
C PRO A 215 0.35 -3.94 3.51
N SER A 216 1.65 -4.12 3.46
CA SER A 216 2.50 -4.14 4.64
C SER A 216 3.09 -2.76 4.85
N ASN A 217 3.29 -2.37 6.11
CA ASN A 217 3.90 -1.12 6.50
C ASN A 217 5.23 -1.44 7.16
N ALA A 218 6.28 -1.41 6.37
CA ALA A 218 7.62 -1.71 6.85
C ALA A 218 8.67 -1.05 5.96
N PHE A 219 9.77 -1.55 5.75
CA PHE A 219 10.83 -1.17 4.84
C PHE A 219 11.49 0.16 5.11
N ARG A 220 12.44 0.37 5.83
CA ARG A 220 13.24 1.58 6.01
C ARG A 220 12.56 2.69 6.82
N GLY A 221 11.31 2.49 7.27
CA GLY A 221 10.57 3.41 8.09
C GLY A 221 10.11 2.78 9.39
N PHE A 222 9.23 3.47 10.10
CA PHE A 222 8.59 2.98 11.31
C PHE A 222 7.45 2.02 10.96
N ASN A 223 7.45 0.82 11.56
CA ASN A 223 6.39 -0.15 11.32
C ASN A 223 5.17 0.13 12.19
N PHE A 224 4.27 0.97 11.70
CA PHE A 224 3.05 1.33 12.40
C PHE A 224 2.11 0.15 12.68
N ALA A 225 2.10 -0.88 11.84
CA ALA A 225 1.26 -2.06 12.04
C ALA A 225 1.74 -2.94 13.20
N ALA A 226 3.02 -2.84 13.56
CA ALA A 226 3.62 -3.57 14.67
C ALA A 226 3.70 -2.76 15.98
N MET A 227 3.10 -1.56 16.03
CA MET A 227 3.07 -0.76 17.25
C MET A 227 2.30 -1.48 18.36
N ASN A 228 2.98 -1.76 19.46
CA ASN A 228 2.32 -2.26 20.65
C ASN A 228 1.39 -1.17 21.24
N LYS A 229 0.25 -1.62 21.78
CA LYS A 229 -0.72 -0.73 22.44
C LYS A 229 -0.31 -0.43 23.89
N GLU A 230 0.53 -1.26 24.50
CA GLU A 230 0.81 -1.26 25.93
C GLU A 230 2.21 -0.74 26.31
N ASP A 231 3.14 -0.61 25.35
CA ASP A 231 4.53 -0.22 25.60
C ASP A 231 4.78 1.29 25.60
N GLY A 232 3.73 2.10 25.44
CA GLY A 232 3.82 3.56 25.39
C GLY A 232 4.28 4.13 24.03
N THR A 233 4.55 3.30 23.02
CA THR A 233 4.98 3.79 21.72
C THR A 233 3.93 4.70 21.08
N ARG A 234 2.65 4.43 21.31
CA ARG A 234 1.54 5.25 20.78
C ARG A 234 1.42 6.63 21.44
N ASP A 235 2.02 6.85 22.62
CA ASP A 235 2.08 8.16 23.29
C ASP A 235 2.88 9.19 22.50
N ALA A 236 3.72 8.70 21.61
CA ALA A 236 4.57 9.53 20.77
C ALA A 236 3.85 10.20 19.60
N PHE A 237 2.60 9.82 19.30
CA PHE A 237 1.87 10.34 18.13
C PHE A 237 0.67 11.18 18.54
N CYS A 238 0.55 12.35 17.92
CA CYS A 238 -0.52 13.32 18.21
C CYS A 238 -1.07 13.98 16.94
N SER A 239 -2.15 14.75 17.08
CA SER A 239 -2.63 15.59 15.99
C SER A 239 -1.63 16.72 15.68
N ARG A 240 -1.48 17.05 14.40
CA ARG A 240 -0.70 18.20 13.89
C ARG A 240 -1.39 19.54 14.10
N PHE A 241 -2.69 19.50 14.32
CA PHE A 241 -3.50 20.70 14.47
C PHE A 241 -3.55 21.13 15.93
N GLU A 242 -3.45 22.44 16.19
CA GLU A 242 -3.74 23.00 17.50
C GLU A 242 -5.19 22.70 17.85
N ASN A 243 -5.42 22.09 19.01
CA ASN A 243 -6.74 21.57 19.43
C ASN A 243 -7.36 20.55 18.44
N GLY A 244 -6.54 19.90 17.63
CA GLY A 244 -7.01 18.86 16.73
C GLY A 244 -7.20 17.51 17.40
N ALA A 245 -7.71 16.56 16.65
CA ALA A 245 -7.94 15.20 17.10
C ALA A 245 -7.43 14.16 16.09
N LEU A 246 -6.99 13.03 16.61
CA LEU A 246 -6.86 11.79 15.87
C LEU A 246 -8.21 11.06 15.95
N ILE A 247 -8.71 10.57 14.82
CA ILE A 247 -9.92 9.77 14.72
C ILE A 247 -9.56 8.43 14.12
N GLU A 248 -9.73 7.34 14.89
CA GLU A 248 -9.57 5.97 14.40
C GLU A 248 -10.94 5.40 14.06
N MET A 249 -11.07 4.87 12.85
CA MET A 249 -12.27 4.17 12.39
C MET A 249 -11.91 2.73 12.04
N ASP A 250 -12.55 1.77 12.72
CA ASP A 250 -12.22 0.35 12.68
C ASP A 250 -13.48 -0.44 12.27
N PHE A 251 -13.37 -1.30 11.26
CA PHE A 251 -14.48 -2.16 10.83
C PHE A 251 -14.73 -3.26 11.84
N ASP A 252 -15.98 -3.38 12.30
CA ASP A 252 -16.36 -4.41 13.26
C ASP A 252 -16.48 -5.79 12.61
N ALA A 253 -15.65 -6.74 13.07
CA ALA A 253 -15.62 -8.13 12.59
C ALA A 253 -15.51 -8.24 11.05
N TYR A 254 -14.64 -7.43 10.45
CA TYR A 254 -14.58 -7.15 9.01
C TYR A 254 -14.53 -8.42 8.16
N HIS A 255 -13.56 -9.32 8.41
CA HIS A 255 -13.43 -10.57 7.66
C HIS A 255 -14.68 -11.43 7.70
N ILE A 256 -15.33 -11.54 8.87
CA ILE A 256 -16.55 -12.34 9.03
C ILE A 256 -17.67 -11.77 8.16
N ARG A 257 -17.82 -10.44 8.16
CA ARG A 257 -18.85 -9.75 7.37
C ARG A 257 -18.56 -9.78 5.87
N LEU A 258 -17.29 -9.70 5.48
CA LEU A 258 -16.87 -9.89 4.08
C LEU A 258 -17.19 -11.30 3.58
N ILE A 259 -16.94 -12.32 4.40
CA ILE A 259 -17.29 -13.71 4.08
C ILE A 259 -18.81 -13.87 3.99
N ALA A 260 -19.55 -13.33 4.96
CA ALA A 260 -21.01 -13.36 4.94
C ALA A 260 -21.58 -12.78 3.63
N ARG A 261 -21.04 -11.65 3.21
CA ARG A 261 -21.38 -11.04 1.92
C ARG A 261 -21.07 -11.95 0.73
N LEU A 262 -19.92 -12.61 0.72
CA LEU A 262 -19.54 -13.53 -0.37
C LEU A 262 -20.51 -14.70 -0.52
N ILE A 263 -20.97 -15.25 0.60
CA ILE A 263 -21.85 -16.42 0.63
C ILE A 263 -23.36 -16.05 0.69
N GLY A 264 -23.69 -14.75 0.70
CA GLY A 264 -25.06 -14.28 0.80
C GLY A 264 -25.73 -14.60 2.15
N TYR A 265 -24.95 -14.59 3.25
CA TYR A 265 -25.42 -14.88 4.61
C TYR A 265 -25.70 -13.62 5.40
N ASP A 266 -26.90 -13.50 5.99
CA ASP A 266 -27.28 -12.36 6.81
C ASP A 266 -26.76 -12.49 8.23
N LEU A 267 -25.82 -11.62 8.59
CA LEU A 267 -25.29 -11.48 9.94
C LEU A 267 -26.02 -10.36 10.69
N PRO A 268 -26.20 -10.47 12.03
CA PRO A 268 -26.78 -9.41 12.81
C PRO A 268 -25.92 -8.13 12.75
N THR A 269 -26.55 -6.97 12.82
CA THR A 269 -25.86 -5.67 12.92
C THR A 269 -25.17 -5.46 14.27
N THR A 270 -25.59 -6.22 15.28
CA THR A 270 -24.98 -6.28 16.62
C THR A 270 -23.68 -7.08 16.61
N SER A 271 -23.10 -7.37 17.79
CA SER A 271 -21.85 -8.11 17.90
C SER A 271 -21.93 -9.51 17.28
N VAL A 272 -21.17 -9.71 16.21
CA VAL A 272 -21.06 -11.02 15.54
C VAL A 272 -20.44 -12.07 16.45
N HIS A 273 -19.50 -11.68 17.32
CA HIS A 273 -18.88 -12.59 18.27
C HIS A 273 -19.83 -13.06 19.36
N GLN A 274 -20.74 -12.20 19.78
CA GLN A 274 -21.82 -12.60 20.68
C GLN A 274 -22.80 -13.54 19.98
N TYR A 275 -23.16 -13.24 18.73
CA TYR A 275 -24.03 -14.10 17.92
C TYR A 275 -23.49 -15.53 17.79
N PHE A 276 -22.21 -15.70 17.43
CA PHE A 276 -21.59 -17.02 17.34
C PHE A 276 -21.36 -17.65 18.73
N GLY A 277 -20.96 -16.85 19.72
CA GLY A 277 -20.76 -17.35 21.08
C GLY A 277 -22.01 -17.99 21.69
N LYS A 278 -23.19 -17.41 21.44
CA LYS A 278 -24.46 -18.04 21.84
C LYS A 278 -24.64 -19.45 21.25
N GLN A 279 -24.23 -19.63 20.00
CA GLN A 279 -24.28 -20.92 19.31
C GLN A 279 -23.20 -21.89 19.80
N TYR A 280 -22.00 -21.41 20.11
CA TYR A 280 -20.92 -22.25 20.63
C TYR A 280 -21.19 -22.76 22.04
N PHE A 281 -21.75 -21.93 22.90
CA PHE A 281 -21.90 -22.23 24.32
C PHE A 281 -23.35 -22.60 24.70
N GLY A 282 -24.33 -22.47 23.78
CA GLY A 282 -25.73 -22.75 24.05
C GLY A 282 -26.35 -21.82 25.09
N LYS A 283 -25.92 -20.57 25.17
CA LYS A 283 -26.33 -19.56 26.16
C LYS A 283 -26.80 -18.28 25.50
N GLU A 284 -27.76 -17.58 26.10
CA GLU A 284 -28.22 -16.29 25.60
C GLU A 284 -27.30 -15.12 25.99
N GLU A 285 -26.68 -15.20 27.15
CA GLU A 285 -25.71 -14.21 27.64
C GLU A 285 -24.36 -14.85 27.82
N LEU A 286 -23.29 -14.14 27.39
CA LEU A 286 -21.92 -14.59 27.52
C LEU A 286 -21.20 -13.77 28.58
N THR A 287 -20.35 -14.41 29.35
CA THR A 287 -19.34 -13.73 30.16
C THR A 287 -18.26 -13.10 29.26
N ASP A 288 -17.47 -12.16 29.79
CA ASP A 288 -16.37 -11.55 29.04
C ASP A 288 -15.35 -12.59 28.55
N GLU A 289 -15.10 -13.62 29.37
CA GLU A 289 -14.20 -14.74 29.00
C GLU A 289 -14.79 -15.57 27.85
N GLU A 290 -16.08 -15.90 27.89
CA GLU A 290 -16.76 -16.62 26.81
C GLU A 290 -16.82 -15.78 25.51
N TYR A 291 -16.99 -14.48 25.65
CA TYR A 291 -16.95 -13.57 24.51
C TYR A 291 -15.57 -13.55 23.82
N GLU A 292 -14.49 -13.44 24.59
CA GLU A 292 -13.13 -13.49 24.05
C GLU A 292 -12.81 -14.89 23.46
N LYS A 293 -13.27 -15.94 24.08
CA LYS A 293 -13.15 -17.30 23.56
C LYS A 293 -13.94 -17.50 22.26
N SER A 294 -15.11 -16.88 22.14
CA SER A 294 -15.89 -16.87 20.89
C SER A 294 -15.10 -16.25 19.73
N LYS A 295 -14.42 -15.13 19.96
CA LYS A 295 -13.51 -14.53 18.95
C LYS A 295 -12.44 -15.51 18.50
N GLN A 296 -11.75 -16.14 19.46
CA GLN A 296 -10.67 -17.06 19.18
C GLN A 296 -11.15 -18.28 18.37
N ILE A 297 -12.30 -18.86 18.75
CA ILE A 297 -12.92 -19.97 18.01
C ILE A 297 -13.24 -19.53 16.59
N THR A 298 -13.94 -18.41 16.42
CA THR A 298 -14.36 -17.91 15.10
C THR A 298 -13.17 -17.67 14.18
N PHE A 299 -12.11 -16.99 14.65
CA PHE A 299 -10.91 -16.77 13.86
C PHE A 299 -10.17 -18.06 13.54
N ARG A 300 -10.06 -18.99 14.48
CA ARG A 300 -9.46 -20.30 14.25
C ARG A 300 -10.19 -21.06 13.14
N LEU A 301 -11.52 -21.09 13.18
CA LEU A 301 -12.33 -21.75 12.16
C LEU A 301 -12.18 -21.12 10.77
N LEU A 302 -12.11 -19.80 10.68
CA LEU A 302 -11.96 -19.11 9.39
C LEU A 302 -10.58 -19.29 8.75
N TYR A 303 -9.52 -19.25 9.56
CA TYR A 303 -8.16 -19.29 9.02
C TYR A 303 -7.53 -20.69 9.07
N GLY A 304 -7.88 -21.49 10.06
CA GLY A 304 -7.33 -22.85 10.24
C GLY A 304 -8.11 -23.95 9.55
N GLY A 305 -9.36 -23.64 9.16
CA GLY A 305 -10.31 -24.60 8.60
C GLY A 305 -11.42 -24.95 9.57
N ILE A 306 -12.59 -25.31 9.01
CA ILE A 306 -13.82 -25.52 9.78
C ILE A 306 -13.86 -26.99 10.27
N ASP A 307 -13.84 -27.16 11.58
CA ASP A 307 -13.97 -28.48 12.20
C ASP A 307 -15.39 -29.03 12.01
N LYS A 308 -15.49 -30.37 11.98
CA LYS A 308 -16.76 -31.06 11.68
C LYS A 308 -17.89 -30.70 12.66
N GLU A 309 -17.56 -30.48 13.92
CA GLU A 309 -18.54 -30.12 14.97
C GLU A 309 -19.23 -28.78 14.72
N PHE A 310 -18.58 -27.85 14.00
CA PHE A 310 -19.15 -26.54 13.69
C PHE A 310 -19.90 -26.49 12.35
N LEU A 311 -19.86 -27.54 11.56
CA LEU A 311 -20.59 -27.59 10.26
C LEU A 311 -22.10 -27.54 10.44
N GLY A 312 -22.62 -27.86 11.63
CA GLY A 312 -24.04 -27.73 11.98
C GLY A 312 -24.50 -26.28 12.15
N ILE A 313 -23.59 -25.33 12.31
CA ILE A 313 -23.89 -23.91 12.34
C ILE A 313 -24.01 -23.44 10.88
N PRO A 314 -25.18 -22.92 10.45
CA PRO A 314 -25.45 -22.65 9.02
C PRO A 314 -24.37 -21.80 8.35
N PHE A 315 -23.89 -20.75 9.02
CA PHE A 315 -22.81 -19.90 8.50
C PHE A 315 -21.54 -20.71 8.15
N PHE A 316 -21.05 -21.54 9.05
CA PHE A 316 -19.84 -22.32 8.81
C PHE A 316 -20.03 -23.44 7.80
N GLY A 317 -21.26 -23.98 7.71
CA GLY A 317 -21.63 -24.92 6.65
C GLY A 317 -21.49 -24.31 5.27
N GLU A 318 -22.07 -23.11 5.07
CA GLU A 318 -21.97 -22.37 3.79
C GLU A 318 -20.54 -21.91 3.49
N VAL A 319 -19.78 -21.44 4.49
CA VAL A 319 -18.36 -21.08 4.31
C VAL A 319 -17.55 -22.29 3.86
N ASN A 320 -17.74 -23.47 4.47
CA ASN A 320 -17.02 -24.69 4.09
C ASN A 320 -17.36 -25.14 2.65
N LYS A 321 -18.60 -24.98 2.23
CA LYS A 321 -19.05 -25.23 0.86
C LYS A 321 -18.35 -24.28 -0.10
N TYR A 322 -18.39 -22.97 0.16
CA TYR A 322 -17.71 -21.95 -0.64
C TYR A 322 -16.20 -22.20 -0.79
N ILE A 323 -15.52 -22.51 0.32
CA ILE A 323 -14.09 -22.86 0.30
C ILE A 323 -13.83 -24.10 -0.58
N SER A 324 -14.74 -25.06 -0.58
CA SER A 324 -14.62 -26.28 -1.39
C SER A 324 -14.81 -26.01 -2.88
N GLU A 325 -15.75 -25.17 -3.23
CA GLU A 325 -16.01 -24.72 -4.61
C GLU A 325 -14.84 -23.91 -5.15
N LEU A 326 -14.31 -22.94 -4.37
CA LEU A 326 -13.14 -22.15 -4.73
C LEU A 326 -11.90 -23.04 -4.97
N TRP A 327 -11.71 -24.06 -4.13
CA TRP A 327 -10.63 -25.03 -4.29
C TRP A 327 -10.80 -25.90 -5.52
N ALA A 328 -12.02 -26.33 -5.83
CA ALA A 328 -12.31 -27.13 -7.03
C ALA A 328 -12.06 -26.30 -8.31
N GLU A 329 -12.46 -25.03 -8.31
CA GLU A 329 -12.17 -24.11 -9.42
C GLU A 329 -10.66 -23.92 -9.61
N TRP A 330 -9.92 -23.66 -8.53
CA TRP A 330 -8.47 -23.56 -8.54
C TRP A 330 -7.80 -24.80 -9.17
N LYS A 331 -8.21 -26.00 -8.75
CA LYS A 331 -7.67 -27.27 -9.29
C LYS A 331 -7.99 -27.47 -10.77
N LYS A 332 -9.15 -27.04 -11.20
CA LYS A 332 -9.62 -27.21 -12.59
C LYS A 332 -9.00 -26.21 -13.56
N GLN A 333 -8.92 -24.94 -13.15
CA GLN A 333 -8.54 -23.85 -14.06
C GLN A 333 -7.08 -23.43 -13.91
N GLY A 334 -6.41 -23.77 -12.80
CA GLY A 334 -5.06 -23.31 -12.49
C GLY A 334 -4.95 -21.82 -12.14
N VAL A 335 -6.08 -21.11 -12.14
CA VAL A 335 -6.17 -19.68 -11.80
C VAL A 335 -7.52 -19.36 -11.18
N ILE A 336 -7.53 -18.50 -10.18
CA ILE A 336 -8.74 -17.82 -9.71
C ILE A 336 -8.49 -16.30 -9.77
N TYR A 337 -9.57 -15.54 -9.72
CA TYR A 337 -9.50 -14.08 -9.75
C TYR A 337 -10.01 -13.50 -8.46
N THR A 338 -9.30 -12.50 -7.92
CA THR A 338 -9.77 -11.77 -6.74
C THR A 338 -11.15 -11.16 -6.99
N PRO A 339 -11.98 -11.02 -5.94
CA PRO A 339 -13.42 -10.79 -6.15
C PRO A 339 -13.77 -9.40 -6.70
N VAL A 340 -12.97 -8.39 -6.43
CA VAL A 340 -13.28 -6.99 -6.76
C VAL A 340 -12.41 -6.46 -7.89
N GLU A 341 -11.08 -6.56 -7.75
CA GLU A 341 -10.10 -6.06 -8.73
C GLU A 341 -9.83 -7.05 -9.87
N ARG A 342 -10.32 -8.29 -9.76
CA ARG A 342 -10.10 -9.35 -10.75
C ARG A 342 -8.63 -9.64 -11.04
N ARG A 343 -7.77 -9.46 -10.04
CA ARG A 343 -6.36 -9.82 -10.12
C ARG A 343 -6.22 -11.34 -10.20
N PRO A 344 -5.43 -11.89 -11.13
CA PRO A 344 -5.22 -13.33 -11.20
C PRO A 344 -4.38 -13.82 -10.03
N ILE A 345 -4.73 -14.99 -9.49
CA ILE A 345 -3.91 -15.79 -8.58
C ILE A 345 -3.61 -17.08 -9.33
N ASN A 346 -2.35 -17.32 -9.72
CA ASN A 346 -1.96 -18.41 -10.59
C ASN A 346 -1.35 -19.59 -9.83
N SER A 347 -1.73 -20.81 -10.18
CA SER A 347 -1.21 -22.02 -9.55
C SER A 347 0.29 -22.23 -9.82
N SER A 348 0.79 -21.73 -10.95
CA SER A 348 2.22 -21.78 -11.29
C SER A 348 3.09 -21.00 -10.29
N THR A 349 2.57 -19.93 -9.73
CA THR A 349 3.29 -19.12 -8.71
C THR A 349 3.23 -19.77 -7.32
N PHE A 350 2.22 -20.58 -7.06
CA PHE A 350 1.95 -21.14 -5.72
C PHE A 350 1.86 -22.68 -5.73
N PRO A 351 2.95 -23.40 -5.97
CA PRO A 351 2.94 -24.86 -6.09
C PRO A 351 2.46 -25.58 -4.82
N ASP A 352 2.77 -25.00 -3.64
CA ASP A 352 2.43 -25.54 -2.32
C ASP A 352 1.12 -24.97 -1.74
N MET A 353 0.18 -24.60 -2.62
CA MET A 353 -1.12 -24.07 -2.19
C MET A 353 -1.96 -25.16 -1.53
N THR A 354 -2.56 -24.81 -0.40
CA THR A 354 -3.57 -25.64 0.26
C THR A 354 -4.94 -24.95 0.20
N LYS A 355 -6.00 -25.74 0.43
CA LYS A 355 -7.38 -25.24 0.44
C LYS A 355 -7.58 -24.04 1.37
N ASN A 356 -7.08 -24.14 2.62
CA ASN A 356 -7.20 -23.07 3.61
C ASN A 356 -6.31 -21.86 3.28
N LYS A 357 -5.09 -22.11 2.79
CA LYS A 357 -4.18 -21.05 2.35
C LYS A 357 -4.76 -20.24 1.19
N LEU A 358 -5.39 -20.92 0.21
CA LEU A 358 -6.06 -20.27 -0.91
C LEU A 358 -7.20 -19.36 -0.44
N PHE A 359 -8.04 -19.86 0.46
CA PHE A 359 -9.13 -19.07 1.01
C PHE A 359 -8.62 -17.87 1.82
N ASN A 360 -7.56 -18.04 2.61
CA ASN A 360 -6.94 -16.93 3.34
C ASN A 360 -6.37 -15.86 2.40
N TYR A 361 -5.75 -16.24 1.31
CA TYR A 361 -5.27 -15.29 0.30
C TYR A 361 -6.42 -14.54 -0.37
N TYR A 362 -7.47 -15.26 -0.73
CA TYR A 362 -8.66 -14.69 -1.32
C TYR A 362 -9.36 -13.69 -0.39
N LEU A 363 -9.49 -14.04 0.89
CA LEU A 363 -10.11 -13.18 1.90
C LEU A 363 -9.29 -11.91 2.18
N GLN A 364 -7.97 -12.03 2.28
CA GLN A 364 -7.10 -10.87 2.46
C GLN A 364 -7.10 -9.94 1.24
N ALA A 365 -7.18 -10.50 0.03
CA ALA A 365 -7.36 -9.70 -1.17
C ALA A 365 -8.70 -8.96 -1.14
N LEU A 366 -9.79 -9.65 -0.80
CA LEU A 366 -11.11 -9.05 -0.67
C LEU A 366 -11.14 -7.89 0.33
N GLU A 367 -10.56 -8.09 1.53
CA GLU A 367 -10.43 -7.04 2.55
C GLU A 367 -9.73 -5.79 1.98
N THR A 368 -8.58 -6.00 1.34
CA THR A 368 -7.78 -4.90 0.79
C THR A 368 -8.52 -4.17 -0.33
N GLU A 369 -9.08 -4.90 -1.28
CA GLU A 369 -9.77 -4.33 -2.43
C GLU A 369 -11.00 -3.51 -2.02
N PHE A 370 -11.76 -3.98 -1.03
CA PHE A 370 -12.86 -3.21 -0.45
C PHE A 370 -12.36 -1.96 0.28
N SER A 371 -11.36 -2.11 1.14
CA SER A 371 -10.80 -1.00 1.92
C SER A 371 -10.22 0.09 1.01
N VAL A 372 -9.48 -0.29 -0.03
CA VAL A 372 -8.88 0.66 -0.99
C VAL A 372 -9.96 1.46 -1.73
N ARG A 373 -11.04 0.81 -2.17
CA ARG A 373 -12.17 1.52 -2.81
C ARG A 373 -12.84 2.51 -1.87
N ARG A 374 -13.03 2.14 -0.60
CA ARG A 374 -13.59 3.05 0.41
C ARG A 374 -12.62 4.19 0.72
N MET A 375 -11.33 3.89 0.89
CA MET A 375 -10.31 4.93 1.10
C MET A 375 -10.23 5.93 -0.05
N MET A 376 -10.36 5.49 -1.29
CA MET A 376 -10.39 6.39 -2.46
C MET A 376 -11.61 7.32 -2.41
N GLN A 377 -12.80 6.81 -2.04
CA GLN A 377 -13.99 7.64 -1.86
C GLN A 377 -13.79 8.67 -0.73
N VAL A 378 -13.19 8.23 0.38
CA VAL A 378 -12.83 9.10 1.50
C VAL A 378 -11.86 10.19 1.06
N GLN A 379 -10.77 9.87 0.39
CA GLN A 379 -9.81 10.87 -0.11
C GLN A 379 -10.46 11.88 -1.04
N ASN A 380 -11.31 11.42 -1.96
CA ASN A 380 -12.05 12.32 -2.84
C ASN A 380 -12.96 13.28 -2.07
N THR A 381 -13.60 12.79 -1.00
CA THR A 381 -14.45 13.61 -0.13
C THR A 381 -13.63 14.62 0.68
N LEU A 382 -12.41 14.22 1.09
CA LEU A 382 -11.55 15.05 1.94
C LEU A 382 -10.69 16.09 1.17
N LYS A 383 -10.79 16.19 -0.16
CA LYS A 383 -9.97 17.12 -0.96
C LYS A 383 -10.07 18.57 -0.50
N ASP A 384 -11.25 19.00 -0.10
CA ASP A 384 -11.53 20.38 0.32
C ASP A 384 -11.40 20.58 1.84
N TYR A 385 -10.96 19.52 2.57
CA TYR A 385 -10.76 19.55 4.02
C TYR A 385 -9.28 19.61 4.38
N LYS A 386 -8.99 20.20 5.53
CA LYS A 386 -7.65 20.13 6.15
C LYS A 386 -7.38 18.74 6.74
N THR A 387 -8.43 18.01 7.06
CA THR A 387 -8.37 16.62 7.55
C THR A 387 -7.57 15.75 6.59
N LYS A 388 -6.74 14.86 7.14
CA LYS A 388 -5.88 13.94 6.40
C LYS A 388 -6.07 12.50 6.86
N LEU A 389 -6.19 11.56 5.92
CA LEU A 389 -5.99 10.13 6.17
C LEU A 389 -4.49 9.92 6.31
N ILE A 390 -4.02 9.52 7.50
CA ILE A 390 -2.59 9.47 7.84
C ILE A 390 -2.05 8.06 8.03
N LEU A 391 -2.93 7.09 8.28
CA LEU A 391 -2.53 5.71 8.47
C LEU A 391 -3.66 4.74 8.08
N TYR A 392 -3.26 3.64 7.44
CA TYR A 392 -4.10 2.48 7.17
C TYR A 392 -3.45 1.23 7.75
N THR A 393 -4.15 0.52 8.60
CA THR A 393 -3.71 -0.73 9.23
C THR A 393 -4.79 -1.79 9.09
N TYR A 394 -4.87 -2.40 7.91
CA TYR A 394 -5.77 -3.50 7.56
C TYR A 394 -7.26 -3.14 7.63
N ASP A 395 -7.88 -3.29 8.78
CA ASP A 395 -9.29 -3.00 9.06
C ASP A 395 -9.50 -1.63 9.73
N SER A 396 -8.44 -0.86 9.98
CA SER A 396 -8.47 0.41 10.67
C SER A 396 -7.87 1.55 9.84
N LEU A 397 -8.52 2.71 9.89
CA LEU A 397 -8.08 3.96 9.29
C LEU A 397 -7.91 5.04 10.35
N LEU A 398 -6.80 5.76 10.31
CA LEU A 398 -6.51 6.86 11.24
C LEU A 398 -6.49 8.19 10.48
N PHE A 399 -7.26 9.13 10.99
CA PHE A 399 -7.37 10.49 10.46
C PHE A 399 -6.81 11.51 11.44
N ASP A 400 -6.18 12.55 10.91
CA ASP A 400 -5.76 13.73 11.66
C ASP A 400 -6.65 14.90 11.28
N VAL A 401 -7.40 15.44 12.26
CA VAL A 401 -8.57 16.27 12.03
C VAL A 401 -8.50 17.55 12.87
N PRO A 402 -8.63 18.76 12.26
CA PRO A 402 -8.84 19.97 13.02
C PRO A 402 -10.21 19.96 13.69
N VAL A 403 -10.32 20.51 14.90
CA VAL A 403 -11.57 20.50 15.68
C VAL A 403 -12.76 21.08 14.91
N THR A 404 -12.50 22.07 14.05
CA THR A 404 -13.54 22.74 13.25
C THR A 404 -14.21 21.85 12.21
N GLU A 405 -13.53 20.77 11.80
CA GLU A 405 -14.04 19.81 10.81
C GLU A 405 -14.52 18.50 11.45
N ALA A 406 -14.16 18.23 12.70
CA ALA A 406 -14.24 16.92 13.33
C ALA A 406 -15.64 16.30 13.25
N LYS A 407 -16.71 17.01 13.57
CA LYS A 407 -18.07 16.49 13.56
C LYS A 407 -18.53 16.13 12.14
N GLU A 408 -18.32 17.03 11.20
CA GLU A 408 -18.76 16.85 9.80
C GLU A 408 -18.00 15.71 9.13
N VAL A 409 -16.66 15.73 9.25
CA VAL A 409 -15.78 14.69 8.68
C VAL A 409 -16.11 13.33 9.27
N LEU A 410 -16.27 13.24 10.59
CA LEU A 410 -16.59 11.99 11.26
C LEU A 410 -17.85 11.34 10.67
N ILE A 411 -18.93 12.12 10.50
CA ILE A 411 -20.18 11.63 9.92
C ILE A 411 -20.01 11.20 8.46
N LYS A 412 -19.38 12.06 7.64
CA LYS A 412 -19.20 11.79 6.20
C LYS A 412 -18.35 10.55 5.97
N VAL A 413 -17.19 10.48 6.64
CA VAL A 413 -16.25 9.36 6.48
C VAL A 413 -16.86 8.06 7.01
N LYS A 414 -17.50 8.09 8.18
CA LYS A 414 -18.19 6.92 8.72
C LYS A 414 -19.23 6.37 7.74
N ASN A 415 -20.07 7.21 7.17
CA ASN A 415 -21.08 6.82 6.19
C ASN A 415 -20.45 6.17 4.94
N ILE A 416 -19.35 6.72 4.43
CA ILE A 416 -18.62 6.14 3.30
C ILE A 416 -18.09 4.75 3.67
N LEU A 417 -17.42 4.63 4.82
CA LEU A 417 -16.82 3.37 5.25
C LEU A 417 -17.89 2.30 5.49
N GLN A 418 -18.96 2.64 6.18
CA GLN A 418 -20.07 1.72 6.42
C GLN A 418 -20.72 1.26 5.12
N GLY A 419 -20.98 2.18 4.19
CA GLY A 419 -21.66 1.89 2.92
C GLY A 419 -22.99 1.17 3.08
N GLY A 420 -23.62 1.28 4.25
CA GLY A 420 -24.84 0.56 4.62
C GLY A 420 -24.66 -0.93 4.98
N GLU A 421 -23.43 -1.45 4.99
CA GLU A 421 -23.17 -2.90 5.11
C GLU A 421 -22.28 -3.26 6.30
N PHE A 422 -21.28 -2.41 6.59
CA PHE A 422 -20.23 -2.73 7.57
C PHE A 422 -20.27 -1.79 8.76
N PRO A 423 -20.58 -2.26 9.97
CA PRO A 423 -20.46 -1.43 11.17
C PRO A 423 -19.03 -0.95 11.38
N VAL A 424 -18.88 0.33 11.72
CA VAL A 424 -17.60 0.98 12.00
C VAL A 424 -17.61 1.53 13.42
N LYS A 425 -16.61 1.13 14.20
CA LYS A 425 -16.32 1.66 15.52
C LYS A 425 -15.42 2.89 15.38
N CYS A 426 -15.69 3.92 16.18
CA CYS A 426 -14.92 5.16 16.14
C CYS A 426 -14.30 5.43 17.49
N LYS A 427 -13.03 5.88 17.48
CA LYS A 427 -12.32 6.40 18.64
C LYS A 427 -11.76 7.76 18.33
N VAL A 428 -11.74 8.65 19.32
CA VAL A 428 -11.22 10.01 19.19
C VAL A 428 -10.31 10.35 20.38
N GLY A 429 -9.20 11.02 20.08
CA GLY A 429 -8.28 11.55 21.08
C GLY A 429 -7.27 12.48 20.43
N ASN A 430 -6.55 13.28 21.19
CA ASN A 430 -5.47 14.13 20.64
C ASN A 430 -4.11 13.41 20.62
N ILE A 431 -3.98 12.33 21.39
CA ILE A 431 -2.82 11.42 21.42
C ILE A 431 -3.30 10.02 21.08
N TYR A 432 -2.55 9.28 20.28
CA TYR A 432 -2.96 7.99 19.72
C TYR A 432 -3.19 6.90 20.79
N SER A 433 -2.46 6.94 21.90
CA SER A 433 -2.70 6.02 23.02
C SER A 433 -3.93 6.38 23.88
N LYS A 434 -4.41 7.64 23.82
CA LYS A 434 -5.47 8.19 24.66
C LYS A 434 -6.76 8.43 23.88
N MET A 435 -7.16 7.47 23.10
CA MET A 435 -8.37 7.54 22.31
C MET A 435 -9.55 6.88 23.02
N ASN A 436 -10.69 7.57 23.07
CA ASN A 436 -11.91 7.09 23.68
C ASN A 436 -12.94 6.69 22.61
N ASN A 437 -13.69 5.62 22.88
CA ASN A 437 -14.81 5.23 22.01
C ASN A 437 -15.85 6.34 21.99
N ILE A 438 -16.41 6.60 20.82
CA ILE A 438 -17.54 7.49 20.64
C ILE A 438 -18.68 6.77 19.93
N SER A 439 -19.90 6.97 20.42
CA SER A 439 -21.13 6.58 19.74
C SER A 439 -21.64 7.77 18.92
N LEU A 440 -21.99 7.53 17.68
CA LEU A 440 -22.53 8.52 16.74
C LEU A 440 -23.94 8.10 16.33
#